data_4cb2e1ca2b9c99ebc5d81dcf9fa11332
#
_entry.id   4cb2e1ca2b9c99ebc5d81dcf9fa11332
#
_cell.length_a   1.000
_cell.length_b   1.000
_cell.length_c   1.000
_cell.angle_alpha   90.00
_cell.angle_beta   90.00
_cell.angle_gamma   90.00
#
_symmetry.space_group_name_H-M   'P 1'
#
loop_
_entity.id
_entity.type
_entity.pdbx_description
1 polymer ?
#
loop_
_entity_poly.entity_id
_entity_poly.type
_entity_poly.pdbx_seq_one_letter_code
_entity_poly.pdbx_strand_id
1 'polypeptide(L)'
;MRLFRKGSSGREVADIQGRLVAAGYLDAESEEARGAVFGDETDRAVRSFQQARGLISDGIVGPDTWRCLVDACRTLGERLLYLHEPPLRGDDVTELKRRLNSLGFYSSKEDGIFDSGTAVAVEQFQRNSGLSPDGMAGVETVEGLMRLTRVTKPTSVASVRESEKGLPSGGIQERRIMLDPGHGYPPDPGAVGPGGLRESEVAERLADILGGLLVDRSATVLYSRRHGEYLSDSERVRRANEQTVELVVSLHLNDSTDPRAGGCSCFYFARGNYRSPYGNRLAHHIQDELIARLALQDCRTHGRAYRLLRETRMPVVVVEPAFISNPAEESLLLDPAFLHQVASAMLEGTVSYFSGVPSPREEEY
;
A
#
# COMPACT_ATOMS: atom_id res chain seq x y z
N MET A 1 -7.28 -11.14 27.24
CA MET A 1 -6.35 -10.01 27.54
C MET A 1 -7.12 -8.88 28.20
N ARG A 2 -6.54 -8.20 29.18
CA ARG A 2 -7.17 -7.04 29.83
C ARG A 2 -7.14 -5.83 28.89
N LEU A 3 -8.22 -5.03 28.86
CA LEU A 3 -8.27 -3.80 28.09
C LEU A 3 -7.77 -2.64 28.97
N PHE A 4 -6.95 -1.76 28.38
CA PHE A 4 -6.44 -0.56 29.03
C PHE A 4 -6.96 0.68 28.33
N ARG A 5 -7.43 1.65 29.12
CA ARG A 5 -8.02 2.91 28.65
C ARG A 5 -7.86 3.99 29.71
N LYS A 6 -8.26 5.19 29.40
CA LYS A 6 -8.25 6.30 30.36
C LYS A 6 -8.82 5.89 31.73
N GLY A 7 -8.08 6.18 32.80
CA GLY A 7 -8.34 5.75 34.16
C GLY A 7 -7.68 4.44 34.59
N SER A 8 -7.05 3.69 33.66
CA SER A 8 -6.21 2.55 34.00
C SER A 8 -4.89 3.00 34.62
N SER A 9 -4.27 2.16 35.45
CA SER A 9 -2.96 2.44 36.05
C SER A 9 -2.19 1.14 36.34
N GLY A 10 -0.89 1.26 36.54
CA GLY A 10 -0.03 0.16 36.93
C GLY A 10 1.04 -0.18 35.88
N ARG A 11 1.77 -1.28 36.12
CA ARG A 11 2.94 -1.67 35.35
C ARG A 11 2.65 -1.86 33.85
N GLU A 12 1.49 -2.39 33.53
CA GLU A 12 1.07 -2.62 32.14
C GLU A 12 0.83 -1.29 31.42
N VAL A 13 0.32 -0.28 32.14
CA VAL A 13 0.15 1.09 31.60
C VAL A 13 1.53 1.71 31.35
N ALA A 14 2.48 1.54 32.28
CA ALA A 14 3.85 2.00 32.08
C ALA A 14 4.51 1.36 30.84
N ASP A 15 4.29 0.07 30.58
CA ASP A 15 4.81 -0.61 29.39
C ASP A 15 4.15 -0.06 28.11
N ILE A 16 2.83 0.19 28.10
CA ILE A 16 2.13 0.84 26.98
C ILE A 16 2.74 2.21 26.72
N GLN A 17 2.91 3.02 27.75
CA GLN A 17 3.46 4.38 27.66
C GLN A 17 4.91 4.36 27.15
N GLY A 18 5.75 3.46 27.67
CA GLY A 18 7.12 3.27 27.19
C GLY A 18 7.19 2.94 25.68
N ARG A 19 6.26 2.11 25.21
CA ARG A 19 6.17 1.79 23.77
C ARG A 19 5.68 2.97 22.94
N LEU A 20 4.72 3.75 23.44
CA LEU A 20 4.27 4.97 22.78
C LEU A 20 5.37 6.02 22.70
N VAL A 21 6.20 6.13 23.75
CA VAL A 21 7.41 6.99 23.75
C VAL A 21 8.41 6.49 22.71
N ALA A 22 8.74 5.20 22.71
CA ALA A 22 9.66 4.61 21.74
C ALA A 22 9.18 4.78 20.28
N ALA A 23 7.86 4.74 20.07
CA ALA A 23 7.24 4.95 18.77
C ALA A 23 7.02 6.45 18.41
N GLY A 24 7.36 7.39 19.30
CA GLY A 24 7.28 8.84 19.05
C GLY A 24 5.88 9.44 19.19
N TYR A 25 4.96 8.77 19.86
CA TYR A 25 3.58 9.26 20.06
C TYR A 25 3.33 9.89 21.43
N LEU A 26 4.20 9.65 22.40
CA LEU A 26 4.11 10.22 23.76
C LEU A 26 5.45 10.83 24.15
N ASP A 27 5.42 11.96 24.86
CA ASP A 27 6.63 12.57 25.39
C ASP A 27 7.13 11.78 26.62
N ALA A 28 8.40 11.40 26.61
CA ALA A 28 9.05 10.70 27.72
C ALA A 28 9.07 11.52 29.03
N GLU A 29 9.03 12.85 28.93
CA GLU A 29 9.04 13.78 30.05
C GLU A 29 7.64 14.05 30.61
N SER A 30 6.57 13.52 30.00
CA SER A 30 5.21 13.73 30.46
C SER A 30 4.98 13.14 31.86
N GLU A 31 4.19 13.81 32.70
CA GLU A 31 3.85 13.32 34.03
C GLU A 31 3.10 11.98 33.98
N GLU A 32 2.25 11.78 32.96
CA GLU A 32 1.52 10.54 32.77
C GLU A 32 2.45 9.36 32.47
N ALA A 33 3.48 9.56 31.61
CA ALA A 33 4.46 8.54 31.28
C ALA A 33 5.28 8.13 32.52
N ARG A 34 5.60 9.08 33.38
CA ARG A 34 6.34 8.83 34.64
C ARG A 34 5.47 8.22 35.74
N GLY A 35 4.17 8.55 35.75
CA GLY A 35 3.23 8.14 36.79
C GLY A 35 2.56 6.80 36.58
N ALA A 36 2.76 6.16 35.42
CA ALA A 36 2.07 4.93 35.02
C ALA A 36 0.52 5.03 35.15
N VAL A 37 -0.02 6.21 34.82
CA VAL A 37 -1.45 6.50 34.82
C VAL A 37 -1.89 6.81 33.40
N PHE A 38 -2.90 6.12 32.92
CA PHE A 38 -3.48 6.32 31.60
C PHE A 38 -4.42 7.54 31.66
N GLY A 39 -3.91 8.72 31.42
CA GLY A 39 -4.66 9.99 31.40
C GLY A 39 -4.99 10.47 29.99
N ASP A 40 -5.16 11.78 29.83
CA ASP A 40 -5.56 12.40 28.58
C ASP A 40 -4.45 12.42 27.53
N GLU A 41 -3.19 12.54 27.94
CA GLU A 41 -2.04 12.51 27.03
C GLU A 41 -1.84 11.11 26.44
N THR A 42 -1.95 10.10 27.30
CA THR A 42 -1.86 8.68 26.90
C THR A 42 -3.03 8.31 25.97
N ASP A 43 -4.27 8.76 26.26
CA ASP A 43 -5.43 8.52 25.38
C ASP A 43 -5.23 9.15 23.99
N ARG A 44 -4.77 10.40 23.93
CA ARG A 44 -4.46 11.06 22.66
C ARG A 44 -3.35 10.34 21.90
N ALA A 45 -2.29 9.92 22.59
CA ALA A 45 -1.18 9.17 21.99
C ALA A 45 -1.64 7.83 21.41
N VAL A 46 -2.48 7.07 22.14
CA VAL A 46 -3.06 5.81 21.68
C VAL A 46 -3.93 6.03 20.45
N ARG A 47 -4.82 7.03 20.45
CA ARG A 47 -5.66 7.34 19.27
C ARG A 47 -4.85 7.74 18.07
N SER A 48 -3.82 8.57 18.23
CA SER A 48 -2.92 8.96 17.15
C SER A 48 -2.16 7.75 16.60
N PHE A 49 -1.68 6.87 17.48
CA PHE A 49 -1.03 5.62 17.10
C PHE A 49 -1.99 4.70 16.34
N GLN A 50 -3.21 4.48 16.88
CA GLN A 50 -4.24 3.66 16.23
C GLN A 50 -4.57 4.18 14.84
N GLN A 51 -4.76 5.49 14.68
CA GLN A 51 -5.02 6.13 13.39
C GLN A 51 -3.87 5.90 12.40
N ALA A 52 -2.62 6.09 12.85
CA ALA A 52 -1.44 5.89 12.00
C ALA A 52 -1.25 4.42 11.57
N ARG A 53 -1.78 3.47 12.36
CA ARG A 53 -1.71 2.03 12.11
C ARG A 53 -2.97 1.46 11.44
N GLY A 54 -3.93 2.30 11.05
CA GLY A 54 -5.18 1.84 10.43
C GLY A 54 -6.09 1.04 11.37
N LEU A 55 -5.93 1.24 12.69
CA LEU A 55 -6.80 0.65 13.71
C LEU A 55 -7.97 1.57 14.03
N ILE A 56 -9.02 1.03 14.66
CA ILE A 56 -10.10 1.84 15.21
C ILE A 56 -9.52 2.77 16.28
N SER A 57 -9.67 4.08 16.09
CA SER A 57 -9.15 5.12 16.97
C SER A 57 -10.08 5.35 18.17
N ASP A 58 -10.24 4.31 19.02
CA ASP A 58 -11.12 4.32 20.20
C ASP A 58 -10.42 4.69 21.51
N GLY A 59 -9.08 4.80 21.51
CA GLY A 59 -8.27 5.05 22.70
C GLY A 59 -8.13 3.84 23.63
N ILE A 60 -8.55 2.64 23.18
CA ILE A 60 -8.49 1.43 23.98
C ILE A 60 -7.33 0.55 23.53
N VAL A 61 -6.41 0.22 24.42
CA VAL A 61 -5.36 -0.73 24.13
C VAL A 61 -5.90 -2.14 24.38
N GLY A 62 -6.43 -2.73 23.30
CA GLY A 62 -6.84 -4.13 23.22
C GLY A 62 -5.75 -4.98 22.54
N PRO A 63 -6.04 -6.27 22.23
CA PRO A 63 -5.07 -7.19 21.64
C PRO A 63 -4.41 -6.68 20.36
N ASP A 64 -5.16 -6.05 19.47
CA ASP A 64 -4.65 -5.57 18.19
C ASP A 64 -3.78 -4.33 18.37
N THR A 65 -4.23 -3.34 19.15
CA THR A 65 -3.42 -2.16 19.49
C THR A 65 -2.13 -2.56 20.21
N TRP A 66 -2.22 -3.51 21.15
CA TRP A 66 -1.05 -4.01 21.84
C TRP A 66 -0.04 -4.69 20.89
N ARG A 67 -0.52 -5.53 19.97
CA ARG A 67 0.33 -6.18 18.98
C ARG A 67 1.05 -5.15 18.11
N CYS A 68 0.33 -4.16 17.60
CA CYS A 68 0.92 -3.08 16.81
C CYS A 68 1.94 -2.27 17.61
N LEU A 69 1.72 -2.04 18.91
CA LEU A 69 2.70 -1.35 19.78
C LEU A 69 3.96 -2.19 19.98
N VAL A 70 3.83 -3.51 20.10
CA VAL A 70 5.00 -4.41 20.17
C VAL A 70 5.77 -4.40 18.85
N ASP A 71 5.08 -4.47 17.74
CA ASP A 71 5.66 -4.47 16.40
C ASP A 71 6.37 -3.15 16.07
N ALA A 72 5.82 -2.02 16.53
CA ALA A 72 6.38 -0.68 16.35
C ALA A 72 7.73 -0.45 17.06
N CYS A 73 8.02 -1.22 18.10
CA CYS A 73 9.28 -1.12 18.83
C CYS A 73 10.42 -1.97 18.25
N ARG A 74 10.20 -2.62 17.10
CA ARG A 74 11.21 -3.45 16.46
C ARG A 74 12.05 -2.64 15.47
N THR A 75 13.36 -2.65 15.66
CA THR A 75 14.31 -1.95 14.77
C THR A 75 15.07 -2.96 13.92
N LEU A 76 15.24 -2.66 12.64
CA LEU A 76 15.97 -3.51 11.70
C LEU A 76 17.45 -3.63 12.13
N GLY A 77 17.91 -4.88 12.32
CA GLY A 77 19.23 -5.23 12.78
C GLY A 77 19.32 -5.65 14.24
N GLU A 78 18.27 -5.44 15.05
CA GLU A 78 18.23 -5.88 16.46
C GLU A 78 18.05 -7.40 16.62
N ARG A 79 17.46 -8.05 15.61
CA ARG A 79 17.28 -9.50 15.61
C ARG A 79 17.51 -10.08 14.21
N LEU A 80 17.77 -11.39 14.19
CA LEU A 80 17.79 -12.14 12.93
C LEU A 80 16.37 -12.27 12.39
N LEU A 81 16.17 -11.91 11.11
CA LEU A 81 14.92 -12.07 10.40
C LEU A 81 15.03 -13.21 9.38
N TYR A 82 14.14 -14.19 9.46
CA TYR A 82 14.13 -15.37 8.62
C TYR A 82 12.73 -15.96 8.52
N LEU A 83 12.53 -16.87 7.57
CA LEU A 83 11.25 -17.56 7.41
C LEU A 83 10.99 -18.47 8.63
N HIS A 84 9.93 -18.19 9.35
CA HIS A 84 9.56 -18.87 10.60
C HIS A 84 8.04 -19.13 10.65
N GLU A 85 7.62 -20.14 11.41
CA GLU A 85 6.21 -20.44 11.66
C GLU A 85 5.94 -20.32 13.18
N PRO A 86 5.06 -19.40 13.64
CA PRO A 86 4.35 -18.36 12.87
C PRO A 86 5.31 -17.29 12.31
N PRO A 87 4.92 -16.57 11.23
CA PRO A 87 5.79 -15.59 10.59
C PRO A 87 6.28 -14.50 11.54
N LEU A 88 7.55 -14.13 11.41
CA LEU A 88 8.11 -12.98 12.13
C LEU A 88 7.41 -11.70 11.67
N ARG A 89 7.07 -10.82 12.64
CA ARG A 89 6.36 -9.57 12.39
C ARG A 89 7.06 -8.40 13.07
N GLY A 90 6.90 -7.19 12.50
CA GLY A 90 7.36 -5.95 13.11
C GLY A 90 7.75 -4.88 12.09
N ASP A 91 8.00 -3.67 12.60
CA ASP A 91 8.47 -2.56 11.78
C ASP A 91 9.88 -2.82 11.22
N ASP A 92 10.68 -3.63 11.87
CA ASP A 92 11.95 -4.14 11.35
C ASP A 92 11.78 -4.93 10.05
N VAL A 93 10.72 -5.74 9.94
CA VAL A 93 10.38 -6.45 8.70
C VAL A 93 9.84 -5.48 7.65
N THR A 94 9.01 -4.51 8.05
CA THR A 94 8.55 -3.45 7.14
C THR A 94 9.72 -2.69 6.55
N GLU A 95 10.68 -2.28 7.37
CA GLU A 95 11.89 -1.58 6.94
C GLU A 95 12.78 -2.45 6.04
N LEU A 96 12.93 -3.75 6.35
CA LEU A 96 13.63 -4.70 5.51
C LEU A 96 13.00 -4.76 4.11
N LYS A 97 11.68 -5.00 4.04
CA LYS A 97 10.93 -5.04 2.79
C LYS A 97 11.06 -3.74 2.00
N ARG A 98 10.91 -2.60 2.68
CA ARG A 98 11.08 -1.27 2.09
C ARG A 98 12.45 -1.09 1.46
N ARG A 99 13.53 -1.52 2.13
CA ARG A 99 14.91 -1.43 1.59
C ARG A 99 15.12 -2.37 0.41
N LEU A 100 14.70 -3.62 0.51
CA LEU A 100 14.75 -4.59 -0.59
C LEU A 100 13.98 -4.08 -1.80
N ASN A 101 12.75 -3.62 -1.60
CA ASN A 101 11.92 -3.04 -2.65
C ASN A 101 12.60 -1.81 -3.30
N SER A 102 13.22 -0.96 -2.48
CA SER A 102 13.96 0.22 -2.95
C SER A 102 15.15 -0.13 -3.85
N LEU A 103 15.74 -1.29 -3.67
CA LEU A 103 16.84 -1.81 -4.47
C LEU A 103 16.38 -2.74 -5.60
N GLY A 104 15.07 -3.01 -5.72
CA GLY A 104 14.50 -3.82 -6.78
C GLY A 104 14.42 -5.32 -6.50
N PHE A 105 14.63 -5.75 -5.26
CA PHE A 105 14.62 -7.17 -4.89
C PHE A 105 13.29 -7.67 -4.33
N TYR A 106 12.36 -6.78 -4.00
CA TYR A 106 11.08 -7.14 -3.40
C TYR A 106 9.94 -6.32 -4.00
N SER A 107 8.84 -6.97 -4.37
CA SER A 107 7.72 -6.37 -5.10
C SER A 107 6.37 -6.47 -4.41
N SER A 108 6.28 -7.08 -3.23
CA SER A 108 5.02 -7.19 -2.48
C SER A 108 4.86 -6.08 -1.42
N LYS A 109 3.70 -6.10 -0.75
CA LYS A 109 3.33 -5.09 0.25
C LYS A 109 4.35 -5.04 1.41
N GLU A 110 4.61 -3.84 1.92
CA GLU A 110 5.46 -3.58 3.09
C GLU A 110 4.62 -3.74 4.38
N ASP A 111 4.05 -4.95 4.56
CA ASP A 111 3.05 -5.29 5.59
C ASP A 111 3.65 -5.71 6.94
N GLY A 112 4.98 -5.73 7.02
CA GLY A 112 5.69 -6.12 8.24
C GLY A 112 5.68 -7.62 8.54
N ILE A 113 5.32 -8.47 7.58
CA ILE A 113 5.31 -9.94 7.72
C ILE A 113 6.48 -10.53 6.93
N PHE A 114 7.34 -11.31 7.58
CA PHE A 114 8.42 -12.03 6.91
C PHE A 114 7.87 -13.33 6.30
N ASP A 115 7.49 -13.25 5.04
CA ASP A 115 6.94 -14.35 4.24
C ASP A 115 8.01 -15.03 3.36
N SER A 116 7.62 -16.06 2.62
CA SER A 116 8.50 -16.76 1.68
C SER A 116 9.03 -15.85 0.57
N GLY A 117 8.22 -14.90 0.11
CA GLY A 117 8.65 -13.89 -0.87
C GLY A 117 9.77 -13.00 -0.32
N THR A 118 9.68 -12.62 0.96
CA THR A 118 10.72 -11.86 1.65
C THR A 118 12.03 -12.66 1.73
N ALA A 119 11.96 -13.95 2.08
CA ALA A 119 13.14 -14.82 2.13
C ALA A 119 13.83 -14.91 0.76
N VAL A 120 13.07 -15.10 -0.31
CA VAL A 120 13.60 -15.13 -1.69
C VAL A 120 14.24 -13.79 -2.07
N ALA A 121 13.63 -12.67 -1.71
CA ALA A 121 14.17 -11.35 -2.00
C ALA A 121 15.49 -11.09 -1.24
N VAL A 122 15.57 -11.54 0.02
CA VAL A 122 16.83 -11.48 0.80
C VAL A 122 17.90 -12.32 0.14
N GLU A 123 17.59 -13.55 -0.27
CA GLU A 123 18.54 -14.44 -0.97
C GLU A 123 19.05 -13.84 -2.28
N GLN A 124 18.17 -13.24 -3.07
CA GLN A 124 18.54 -12.54 -4.31
C GLN A 124 19.45 -11.34 -4.02
N PHE A 125 19.13 -10.54 -3.00
CA PHE A 125 19.99 -9.45 -2.56
C PHE A 125 21.38 -9.95 -2.16
N GLN A 126 21.45 -10.99 -1.34
CA GLN A 126 22.70 -11.60 -0.88
C GLN A 126 23.55 -12.07 -2.05
N ARG A 127 22.99 -12.81 -3.01
CA ARG A 127 23.69 -13.23 -4.24
C ARG A 127 24.27 -12.05 -5.02
N ASN A 128 23.50 -10.99 -5.22
CA ASN A 128 23.92 -9.81 -5.95
C ASN A 128 24.96 -8.96 -5.20
N SER A 129 25.03 -9.11 -3.87
CA SER A 129 25.95 -8.37 -3.00
C SER A 129 27.19 -9.18 -2.60
N GLY A 130 27.33 -10.44 -3.10
CA GLY A 130 28.45 -11.31 -2.76
C GLY A 130 28.39 -11.87 -1.34
N LEU A 131 27.21 -11.86 -0.71
CA LEU A 131 26.95 -12.47 0.60
C LEU A 131 26.49 -13.93 0.44
N SER A 132 26.55 -14.71 1.52
CA SER A 132 25.99 -16.07 1.55
C SER A 132 24.49 -16.02 1.33
N PRO A 133 23.94 -16.71 0.30
CA PRO A 133 22.51 -16.59 -0.05
C PRO A 133 21.69 -17.60 0.77
N ASP A 134 21.48 -17.31 2.05
CA ASP A 134 20.72 -18.15 2.99
C ASP A 134 19.26 -17.68 3.20
N GLY A 135 18.88 -16.54 2.64
CA GLY A 135 17.54 -15.96 2.79
C GLY A 135 17.26 -15.39 4.18
N MET A 136 18.28 -15.27 5.04
CA MET A 136 18.18 -14.72 6.39
C MET A 136 18.77 -13.31 6.45
N ALA A 137 18.03 -12.35 6.98
CA ALA A 137 18.53 -10.99 7.16
C ALA A 137 19.26 -10.87 8.52
N GLY A 138 20.49 -11.34 8.55
CA GLY A 138 21.43 -11.14 9.65
C GLY A 138 22.19 -9.82 9.53
N VAL A 139 23.16 -9.62 10.44
CA VAL A 139 23.92 -8.36 10.55
C VAL A 139 24.57 -7.93 9.22
N GLU A 140 25.28 -8.83 8.54
CA GLU A 140 25.96 -8.54 7.27
C GLU A 140 24.97 -8.14 6.17
N THR A 141 23.82 -8.81 6.10
CA THR A 141 22.76 -8.51 5.14
C THR A 141 22.15 -7.13 5.41
N VAL A 142 21.86 -6.84 6.68
CA VAL A 142 21.30 -5.53 7.09
C VAL A 142 22.28 -4.40 6.85
N GLU A 143 23.54 -4.56 7.19
CA GLU A 143 24.60 -3.56 6.91
C GLU A 143 24.77 -3.32 5.40
N GLY A 144 24.77 -4.39 4.61
CA GLY A 144 24.81 -4.31 3.15
C GLY A 144 23.62 -3.52 2.58
N LEU A 145 22.40 -3.81 3.06
CA LEU A 145 21.19 -3.08 2.69
C LEU A 145 21.26 -1.62 3.10
N MET A 146 21.71 -1.31 4.33
CA MET A 146 21.84 0.05 4.82
C MET A 146 22.86 0.85 4.02
N ARG A 147 24.00 0.25 3.69
CA ARG A 147 25.06 0.88 2.88
C ARG A 147 24.56 1.21 1.48
N LEU A 148 23.95 0.25 0.77
CA LEU A 148 23.51 0.44 -0.60
C LEU A 148 22.34 1.42 -0.70
N THR A 149 21.42 1.41 0.26
CA THR A 149 20.30 2.37 0.27
C THR A 149 20.71 3.81 0.59
N ARG A 150 21.88 4.04 1.21
CA ARG A 150 22.44 5.40 1.40
C ARG A 150 23.08 5.97 0.13
N VAL A 151 23.66 5.12 -0.71
CA VAL A 151 24.38 5.52 -1.91
C VAL A 151 23.47 5.73 -3.11
N THR A 152 22.35 5.00 -3.18
CA THR A 152 21.36 5.17 -4.24
C THR A 152 20.54 6.44 -3.98
N LYS A 153 20.88 7.54 -4.65
CA LYS A 153 19.96 8.68 -4.76
C LYS A 153 18.67 8.18 -5.42
N PRO A 154 17.49 8.56 -4.91
CA PRO A 154 16.22 8.15 -5.48
C PRO A 154 15.96 8.92 -6.79
N THR A 155 16.67 8.55 -7.84
CA THR A 155 16.33 8.96 -9.20
C THR A 155 15.52 7.80 -9.80
N SER A 156 14.19 7.86 -9.67
CA SER A 156 13.38 6.89 -10.42
C SER A 156 13.41 7.28 -11.89
N VAL A 157 13.37 6.29 -12.76
CA VAL A 157 13.21 6.52 -14.22
C VAL A 157 11.92 7.31 -14.48
N ALA A 158 10.89 7.15 -13.64
CA ALA A 158 9.67 7.93 -13.65
C ALA A 158 9.91 9.42 -13.36
N SER A 159 10.78 9.77 -12.38
CA SER A 159 11.02 11.16 -12.01
C SER A 159 11.67 11.99 -13.12
N VAL A 160 12.57 11.37 -13.89
CA VAL A 160 13.26 12.06 -15.00
C VAL A 160 12.31 12.30 -16.17
N ARG A 161 11.37 11.38 -16.43
CA ARG A 161 10.45 11.46 -17.57
C ARG A 161 9.18 12.23 -17.27
N GLU A 162 8.70 12.22 -16.06
CA GLU A 162 7.58 13.09 -15.65
C GLU A 162 7.97 14.57 -15.77
N SER A 163 9.22 14.92 -15.45
CA SER A 163 9.70 16.30 -15.62
C SER A 163 9.80 16.76 -17.08
N GLU A 164 9.91 15.84 -18.04
CA GLU A 164 10.06 16.16 -19.47
C GLU A 164 8.73 16.28 -20.24
N LYS A 165 7.64 15.69 -19.76
CA LYS A 165 6.39 15.53 -20.57
C LYS A 165 5.31 16.58 -20.35
N GLY A 166 5.39 17.43 -19.31
CA GLY A 166 4.31 18.35 -18.98
C GLY A 166 3.00 17.65 -18.56
N LEU A 167 2.03 18.42 -18.04
CA LEU A 167 0.73 17.88 -17.66
C LEU A 167 -0.05 17.40 -18.89
N PRO A 168 -0.69 16.21 -18.82
CA PRO A 168 -1.59 15.80 -19.89
C PRO A 168 -2.71 16.82 -20.06
N SER A 169 -3.02 17.18 -21.28
CA SER A 169 -4.15 18.05 -21.63
C SER A 169 -4.81 17.55 -22.91
N GLY A 170 -6.09 17.89 -23.12
CA GLY A 170 -6.78 17.57 -24.37
C GLY A 170 -7.75 16.37 -24.29
N GLY A 171 -8.13 15.93 -23.07
CA GLY A 171 -9.15 14.91 -22.90
C GLY A 171 -8.62 13.46 -22.99
N ILE A 172 -9.56 12.50 -22.88
CA ILE A 172 -9.27 11.06 -22.80
C ILE A 172 -9.25 10.37 -24.17
N GLN A 173 -9.79 11.03 -25.19
CA GLN A 173 -9.89 10.48 -26.55
C GLN A 173 -8.49 10.12 -27.10
N GLU A 174 -8.40 8.96 -27.74
CA GLU A 174 -7.17 8.43 -28.32
C GLU A 174 -6.03 8.11 -27.31
N ARG A 175 -6.25 8.36 -26.01
CA ARG A 175 -5.27 8.05 -24.98
C ARG A 175 -5.08 6.54 -24.84
N ARG A 176 -3.84 6.15 -24.72
CA ARG A 176 -3.44 4.74 -24.54
C ARG A 176 -3.30 4.43 -23.07
N ILE A 177 -4.24 3.67 -22.54
CA ILE A 177 -4.34 3.37 -21.11
C ILE A 177 -4.17 1.87 -20.91
N MET A 178 -3.28 1.47 -19.99
CA MET A 178 -3.17 0.08 -19.60
C MET A 178 -3.94 -0.17 -18.32
N LEU A 179 -4.77 -1.19 -18.35
CA LEU A 179 -5.39 -1.77 -17.16
C LEU A 179 -4.57 -2.96 -16.71
N ASP A 180 -4.24 -2.98 -15.42
CA ASP A 180 -3.44 -4.03 -14.82
C ASP A 180 -4.26 -4.72 -13.72
N PRO A 181 -5.01 -5.79 -14.04
CA PRO A 181 -5.67 -6.60 -13.02
C PRO A 181 -4.63 -7.27 -12.14
N GLY A 182 -4.65 -6.98 -10.84
CA GLY A 182 -3.71 -7.55 -9.87
C GLY A 182 -3.74 -9.09 -9.84
N HIS A 183 -2.66 -9.67 -9.34
CA HIS A 183 -2.56 -11.12 -9.16
C HIS A 183 -2.76 -11.94 -10.45
N GLY A 184 -3.33 -13.15 -10.35
CA GLY A 184 -3.65 -14.02 -11.48
C GLY A 184 -3.70 -15.49 -11.06
N TYR A 185 -4.89 -16.08 -11.07
CA TYR A 185 -5.12 -17.44 -10.58
C TYR A 185 -5.33 -18.44 -11.72
N PRO A 186 -4.71 -19.62 -11.65
CA PRO A 186 -3.58 -19.98 -10.80
C PRO A 186 -2.26 -19.34 -11.23
N PRO A 187 -1.21 -19.12 -10.38
CA PRO A 187 -1.11 -19.63 -9.00
C PRO A 187 -1.42 -18.60 -7.91
N ASP A 188 -1.65 -17.33 -8.23
CA ASP A 188 -1.79 -16.25 -7.26
C ASP A 188 -3.23 -15.69 -7.24
N PRO A 189 -4.07 -16.10 -6.27
CA PRO A 189 -5.44 -15.59 -6.17
C PRO A 189 -5.52 -14.16 -5.61
N GLY A 190 -4.44 -13.61 -5.07
CA GLY A 190 -4.47 -12.44 -4.21
C GLY A 190 -5.10 -12.74 -2.84
N ALA A 191 -5.63 -11.74 -2.17
CA ALA A 191 -6.42 -11.93 -0.97
C ALA A 191 -7.70 -12.72 -1.27
N VAL A 192 -8.17 -13.47 -0.26
CA VAL A 192 -9.40 -14.26 -0.36
C VAL A 192 -10.34 -13.81 0.74
N GLY A 193 -11.53 -13.40 0.36
CA GLY A 193 -12.56 -12.98 1.30
C GLY A 193 -13.14 -14.12 2.13
N PRO A 194 -13.83 -13.82 3.22
CA PRO A 194 -14.43 -14.83 4.09
C PRO A 194 -15.48 -15.71 3.39
N GLY A 195 -16.13 -15.21 2.35
CA GLY A 195 -17.04 -15.97 1.48
C GLY A 195 -16.35 -16.76 0.36
N GLY A 196 -15.02 -16.67 0.25
CA GLY A 196 -14.21 -17.36 -0.76
C GLY A 196 -14.01 -16.59 -2.06
N LEU A 197 -14.44 -15.32 -2.14
CA LEU A 197 -14.19 -14.46 -3.29
C LEU A 197 -12.68 -14.18 -3.41
N ARG A 198 -12.14 -14.27 -4.61
CA ARG A 198 -10.70 -14.02 -4.86
C ARG A 198 -10.48 -12.61 -5.40
N GLU A 199 -9.45 -11.93 -4.92
CA GLU A 199 -9.05 -10.60 -5.40
C GLU A 199 -8.80 -10.61 -6.91
N SER A 200 -8.10 -11.62 -7.44
CA SER A 200 -7.81 -11.73 -8.87
C SER A 200 -9.05 -11.78 -9.76
N GLU A 201 -10.14 -12.40 -9.28
CA GLU A 201 -11.41 -12.48 -10.01
C GLU A 201 -12.12 -11.12 -10.05
N VAL A 202 -12.12 -10.40 -8.93
CA VAL A 202 -12.71 -9.05 -8.86
C VAL A 202 -11.91 -8.07 -9.70
N ALA A 203 -10.57 -8.12 -9.61
CA ALA A 203 -9.69 -7.28 -10.41
C ALA A 203 -9.90 -7.47 -11.91
N GLU A 204 -10.10 -8.71 -12.37
CA GLU A 204 -10.44 -8.99 -13.77
C GLU A 204 -11.78 -8.40 -14.18
N ARG A 205 -12.83 -8.63 -13.39
CA ARG A 205 -14.16 -8.07 -13.66
C ARG A 205 -14.16 -6.55 -13.71
N LEU A 206 -13.47 -5.90 -12.77
CA LEU A 206 -13.33 -4.44 -12.77
C LEU A 206 -12.55 -3.95 -13.99
N ALA A 207 -11.48 -4.65 -14.39
CA ALA A 207 -10.74 -4.31 -15.60
C ALA A 207 -11.60 -4.38 -16.85
N ASP A 208 -12.45 -5.39 -16.98
CA ASP A 208 -13.35 -5.53 -18.13
C ASP A 208 -14.38 -4.41 -18.19
N ILE A 209 -15.01 -4.10 -17.06
CA ILE A 209 -16.04 -3.05 -17.00
C ILE A 209 -15.37 -1.68 -17.30
N LEU A 210 -14.28 -1.37 -16.63
CA LEU A 210 -13.55 -0.12 -16.85
C LEU A 210 -13.03 -0.02 -18.29
N GLY A 211 -12.52 -1.13 -18.83
CA GLY A 211 -12.04 -1.20 -20.21
C GLY A 211 -13.13 -0.88 -21.22
N GLY A 212 -14.33 -1.44 -21.06
CA GLY A 212 -15.49 -1.11 -21.88
C GLY A 212 -15.84 0.36 -21.80
N LEU A 213 -15.94 0.91 -20.58
CA LEU A 213 -16.24 2.34 -20.36
C LEU A 213 -15.21 3.29 -20.96
N LEU A 214 -13.92 2.94 -20.91
CA LEU A 214 -12.84 3.72 -21.53
C LEU A 214 -12.91 3.68 -23.06
N VAL A 215 -13.20 2.51 -23.64
CA VAL A 215 -13.40 2.38 -25.09
C VAL A 215 -14.59 3.20 -25.58
N ASP A 216 -15.69 3.24 -24.84
CA ASP A 216 -16.86 4.06 -25.12
C ASP A 216 -16.52 5.59 -25.12
N ARG A 217 -15.45 5.99 -24.43
CA ARG A 217 -14.88 7.36 -24.45
C ARG A 217 -13.79 7.52 -25.50
N SER A 218 -13.66 6.57 -26.44
CA SER A 218 -12.67 6.58 -27.52
C SER A 218 -11.21 6.50 -27.04
N ALA A 219 -10.95 5.93 -25.87
CA ALA A 219 -9.60 5.61 -25.41
C ALA A 219 -9.15 4.26 -26.00
N THR A 220 -7.85 4.09 -26.17
CA THR A 220 -7.23 2.81 -26.51
C THR A 220 -6.85 2.06 -25.23
N VAL A 221 -7.48 0.93 -24.99
CA VAL A 221 -7.26 0.12 -23.78
C VAL A 221 -6.34 -1.06 -24.09
N LEU A 222 -5.32 -1.24 -23.24
CA LEU A 222 -4.44 -2.39 -23.24
C LEU A 222 -4.53 -3.06 -21.87
N TYR A 223 -4.28 -4.36 -21.83
CA TYR A 223 -4.26 -5.12 -20.56
C TYR A 223 -2.85 -5.65 -20.32
N SER A 224 -2.39 -5.57 -19.06
CA SER A 224 -1.10 -6.15 -18.66
C SER A 224 -1.11 -7.66 -18.78
N ARG A 225 -2.23 -8.31 -18.46
CA ARG A 225 -2.43 -9.75 -18.55
C ARG A 225 -3.83 -10.10 -19.09
N ARG A 226 -3.96 -11.31 -19.58
CA ARG A 226 -5.23 -11.89 -20.00
C ARG A 226 -5.94 -12.56 -18.82
N HIS A 227 -7.22 -12.87 -19.00
CA HIS A 227 -7.98 -13.66 -18.03
C HIS A 227 -7.27 -14.98 -17.71
N GLY A 228 -7.19 -15.30 -16.40
CA GLY A 228 -6.53 -16.50 -15.92
C GLY A 228 -5.01 -16.56 -16.12
N GLU A 229 -4.39 -15.52 -16.68
CA GLU A 229 -2.93 -15.43 -16.81
C GLU A 229 -2.34 -14.87 -15.51
N TYR A 230 -1.24 -15.45 -15.05
CA TYR A 230 -0.41 -14.89 -14.00
C TYR A 230 0.79 -14.16 -14.59
N LEU A 231 1.08 -12.98 -14.09
CA LEU A 231 2.31 -12.25 -14.39
C LEU A 231 2.99 -11.78 -13.10
N SER A 232 4.29 -11.95 -13.06
CA SER A 232 5.12 -11.30 -12.05
C SER A 232 5.11 -9.78 -12.23
N ASP A 233 5.35 -9.03 -11.16
CA ASP A 233 5.46 -7.55 -11.22
C ASP A 233 6.51 -7.10 -12.23
N SER A 234 7.61 -7.85 -12.39
CA SER A 234 8.65 -7.55 -13.37
C SER A 234 8.12 -7.62 -14.82
N GLU A 235 7.28 -8.59 -15.10
CA GLU A 235 6.66 -8.75 -16.42
C GLU A 235 5.60 -7.69 -16.67
N ARG A 236 4.82 -7.32 -15.64
CA ARG A 236 3.86 -6.20 -15.71
C ARG A 236 4.56 -4.89 -16.06
N VAL A 237 5.65 -4.58 -15.34
CA VAL A 237 6.50 -3.41 -15.61
C VAL A 237 7.06 -3.46 -17.05
N ARG A 238 7.59 -4.61 -17.47
CA ARG A 238 8.14 -4.78 -18.82
C ARG A 238 7.06 -4.52 -19.88
N ARG A 239 5.89 -5.15 -19.76
CA ARG A 239 4.75 -4.95 -20.68
C ARG A 239 4.32 -3.49 -20.74
N ALA A 240 4.17 -2.82 -19.59
CA ALA A 240 3.81 -1.41 -19.54
C ALA A 240 4.84 -0.53 -20.27
N ASN A 241 6.12 -0.76 -20.01
CA ASN A 241 7.19 0.02 -20.61
C ASN A 241 7.38 -0.22 -22.14
N GLU A 242 7.08 -1.42 -22.64
CA GLU A 242 7.19 -1.78 -24.06
C GLU A 242 6.00 -1.26 -24.88
N GLN A 243 4.81 -1.15 -24.31
CA GLN A 243 3.59 -0.87 -25.06
C GLN A 243 3.26 0.62 -25.27
N THR A 244 4.14 1.52 -24.86
CA THR A 244 3.98 2.97 -25.11
C THR A 244 2.60 3.50 -24.63
N VAL A 245 2.20 3.15 -23.41
CA VAL A 245 0.98 3.66 -22.79
C VAL A 245 1.24 4.98 -22.07
N GLU A 246 0.20 5.79 -21.87
CA GLU A 246 0.30 7.09 -21.24
C GLU A 246 0.09 7.03 -19.73
N LEU A 247 -0.70 6.06 -19.27
CA LEU A 247 -0.84 5.74 -17.86
C LEU A 247 -1.22 4.26 -17.64
N VAL A 248 -1.05 3.81 -16.41
CA VAL A 248 -1.46 2.47 -15.95
C VAL A 248 -2.41 2.62 -14.76
N VAL A 249 -3.53 1.92 -14.79
CA VAL A 249 -4.44 1.76 -13.66
C VAL A 249 -4.37 0.30 -13.22
N SER A 250 -3.77 0.07 -12.05
CA SER A 250 -3.65 -1.26 -11.45
C SER A 250 -4.77 -1.47 -10.44
N LEU A 251 -5.43 -2.61 -10.55
CA LEU A 251 -6.67 -2.95 -9.84
C LEU A 251 -6.40 -4.02 -8.80
N HIS A 252 -6.61 -3.68 -7.56
CA HIS A 252 -6.40 -4.51 -6.39
C HIS A 252 -7.57 -4.40 -5.41
N LEU A 253 -7.54 -5.16 -4.33
CA LEU A 253 -8.42 -5.02 -3.18
C LEU A 253 -7.61 -4.88 -1.91
N ASN A 254 -8.16 -4.14 -0.97
CA ASN A 254 -7.59 -4.07 0.37
C ASN A 254 -7.84 -5.37 1.15
N ASP A 255 -6.92 -5.68 2.05
CA ASP A 255 -7.01 -6.81 2.98
C ASP A 255 -6.54 -6.39 4.37
N SER A 256 -7.21 -6.90 5.39
CA SER A 256 -6.88 -6.65 6.79
C SER A 256 -7.18 -7.86 7.66
N THR A 257 -6.40 -8.05 8.70
CA THR A 257 -6.71 -9.03 9.75
C THR A 257 -7.88 -8.63 10.63
N ASP A 258 -8.29 -7.35 10.60
CA ASP A 258 -9.51 -6.86 11.24
C ASP A 258 -10.67 -6.89 10.22
N PRO A 259 -11.67 -7.76 10.39
CA PRO A 259 -12.79 -7.87 9.46
C PRO A 259 -13.71 -6.64 9.45
N ARG A 260 -13.48 -5.66 10.34
CA ARG A 260 -14.21 -4.39 10.37
C ARG A 260 -13.52 -3.29 9.55
N ALA A 261 -12.27 -3.51 9.14
CA ALA A 261 -11.59 -2.59 8.24
C ALA A 261 -12.37 -2.47 6.94
N GLY A 262 -12.62 -1.25 6.48
CA GLY A 262 -13.40 -0.99 5.28
C GLY A 262 -13.04 0.33 4.65
N GLY A 263 -13.45 0.53 3.40
CA GLY A 263 -13.24 1.75 2.66
C GLY A 263 -12.35 1.60 1.42
N CYS A 264 -12.05 2.71 0.75
CA CYS A 264 -11.25 2.72 -0.47
C CYS A 264 -10.00 3.58 -0.36
N SER A 265 -8.95 3.19 -1.07
CA SER A 265 -7.68 3.91 -1.14
C SER A 265 -7.03 3.82 -2.51
N CYS A 266 -6.24 4.84 -2.86
CA CYS A 266 -5.41 4.86 -4.04
C CYS A 266 -3.94 5.05 -3.67
N PHE A 267 -3.05 4.38 -4.41
CA PHE A 267 -1.62 4.44 -4.16
C PHE A 267 -0.87 4.96 -5.38
N TYR A 268 0.11 5.83 -5.14
CA TYR A 268 0.97 6.40 -6.15
C TYR A 268 2.45 6.26 -5.74
N PHE A 269 3.37 6.49 -6.67
CA PHE A 269 4.78 6.41 -6.36
C PHE A 269 5.23 7.55 -5.45
N ALA A 270 5.78 7.19 -4.28
CA ALA A 270 6.56 8.10 -3.45
C ALA A 270 7.69 7.34 -2.74
N ARG A 271 8.83 8.00 -2.58
CA ARG A 271 9.99 7.46 -1.86
C ARG A 271 10.86 8.58 -1.31
N GLY A 272 11.13 8.55 -0.01
CA GLY A 272 11.86 9.63 0.65
C GLY A 272 11.14 10.97 0.45
N ASN A 273 11.85 11.97 -0.06
CA ASN A 273 11.29 13.29 -0.35
C ASN A 273 10.70 13.42 -1.77
N TYR A 274 10.71 12.34 -2.56
CA TYR A 274 10.16 12.36 -3.90
C TYR A 274 8.73 11.80 -3.93
N ARG A 275 7.85 12.51 -4.61
CA ARG A 275 6.49 12.07 -4.98
C ARG A 275 6.34 12.20 -6.50
N SER A 276 5.74 11.20 -7.14
CA SER A 276 5.31 11.31 -8.53
C SER A 276 4.20 12.37 -8.63
N PRO A 277 4.41 13.53 -9.26
CA PRO A 277 3.38 14.56 -9.31
C PRO A 277 2.16 14.08 -10.12
N TYR A 278 2.39 13.37 -11.22
CA TYR A 278 1.31 12.88 -12.07
C TYR A 278 0.61 11.66 -11.50
N GLY A 279 1.36 10.74 -10.87
CA GLY A 279 0.76 9.60 -10.16
C GLY A 279 -0.07 10.06 -8.96
N ASN A 280 0.42 11.03 -8.19
CA ASN A 280 -0.31 11.64 -7.08
C ASN A 280 -1.62 12.30 -7.56
N ARG A 281 -1.55 13.09 -8.62
CA ARG A 281 -2.72 13.75 -9.20
C ARG A 281 -3.77 12.75 -9.69
N LEU A 282 -3.34 11.71 -10.43
CA LEU A 282 -4.23 10.65 -10.90
C LEU A 282 -4.91 9.94 -9.72
N ALA A 283 -4.14 9.63 -8.67
CA ALA A 283 -4.67 8.99 -7.46
C ALA A 283 -5.72 9.86 -6.76
N HIS A 284 -5.50 11.18 -6.66
CA HIS A 284 -6.46 12.10 -6.06
C HIS A 284 -7.76 12.17 -6.86
N HIS A 285 -7.68 12.33 -8.19
CA HIS A 285 -8.89 12.38 -9.02
C HIS A 285 -9.72 11.10 -8.93
N ILE A 286 -9.07 9.93 -8.94
CA ILE A 286 -9.79 8.66 -8.80
C ILE A 286 -10.38 8.53 -7.38
N GLN A 287 -9.62 8.88 -6.33
CA GLN A 287 -10.10 8.80 -4.95
C GLN A 287 -11.31 9.73 -4.73
N ASP A 288 -11.28 10.96 -5.25
CA ASP A 288 -12.38 11.91 -5.12
C ASP A 288 -13.67 11.37 -5.72
N GLU A 289 -13.59 10.77 -6.91
CA GLU A 289 -14.75 10.17 -7.58
C GLU A 289 -15.25 8.92 -6.87
N LEU A 290 -14.35 8.08 -6.32
CA LEU A 290 -14.74 6.93 -5.51
C LEU A 290 -15.54 7.38 -4.28
N ILE A 291 -15.04 8.38 -3.54
CA ILE A 291 -15.72 8.90 -2.36
C ILE A 291 -17.03 9.60 -2.68
N ALA A 292 -17.08 10.34 -3.78
CA ALA A 292 -18.31 11.04 -4.19
C ALA A 292 -19.45 10.09 -4.59
N ARG A 293 -19.13 8.89 -5.08
CA ARG A 293 -20.11 7.93 -5.65
C ARG A 293 -20.37 6.71 -4.81
N LEU A 294 -19.39 6.31 -3.98
CA LEU A 294 -19.51 5.11 -3.15
C LEU A 294 -19.74 5.50 -1.69
N ALA A 295 -20.67 4.84 -1.04
CA ALA A 295 -20.92 5.03 0.40
C ALA A 295 -19.87 4.26 1.24
N LEU A 296 -18.58 4.40 0.90
CA LEU A 296 -17.47 3.77 1.58
C LEU A 296 -16.62 4.81 2.31
N GLN A 297 -15.88 4.33 3.32
CA GLN A 297 -14.95 5.17 4.07
C GLN A 297 -13.79 5.62 3.19
N ASP A 298 -13.42 6.90 3.30
CA ASP A 298 -12.25 7.45 2.66
C ASP A 298 -10.97 7.04 3.40
N CYS A 299 -10.25 6.06 2.85
CA CYS A 299 -8.93 5.66 3.33
C CYS A 299 -7.80 6.47 2.67
N ARG A 300 -8.12 7.52 1.90
CA ARG A 300 -7.20 8.50 1.32
C ARG A 300 -6.26 7.93 0.25
N THR A 301 -5.36 8.80 -0.23
CA THR A 301 -4.28 8.44 -1.14
C THR A 301 -2.97 8.28 -0.38
N HIS A 302 -2.11 7.33 -0.82
CA HIS A 302 -0.87 7.02 -0.14
C HIS A 302 0.30 6.87 -1.12
N GLY A 303 1.43 7.49 -0.75
CA GLY A 303 2.70 7.24 -1.43
C GLY A 303 3.26 5.87 -1.08
N ARG A 304 3.62 5.07 -2.10
CA ARG A 304 4.24 3.74 -1.96
C ARG A 304 5.33 3.54 -3.00
N ALA A 305 6.25 2.62 -2.73
CA ALA A 305 7.34 2.28 -3.64
C ALA A 305 7.17 0.86 -4.23
N TYR A 306 5.92 0.46 -4.51
CA TYR A 306 5.65 -0.81 -5.18
C TYR A 306 6.39 -0.86 -6.51
N ARG A 307 6.77 -2.06 -6.95
CA ARG A 307 7.59 -2.23 -8.15
C ARG A 307 6.94 -1.61 -9.38
N LEU A 308 5.65 -1.87 -9.58
CA LEU A 308 4.89 -1.32 -10.70
C LEU A 308 4.88 0.21 -10.68
N LEU A 309 4.67 0.83 -9.51
CA LEU A 309 4.68 2.28 -9.35
C LEU A 309 6.07 2.90 -9.63
N ARG A 310 7.15 2.18 -9.26
CA ARG A 310 8.51 2.70 -9.28
C ARG A 310 9.22 2.53 -10.61
N GLU A 311 9.04 1.38 -11.30
CA GLU A 311 9.86 0.99 -12.45
C GLU A 311 9.18 1.25 -13.81
N THR A 312 7.91 1.62 -13.81
CA THR A 312 7.21 2.06 -15.02
C THR A 312 7.59 3.49 -15.41
N ARG A 313 7.51 3.75 -16.72
CA ARG A 313 7.94 5.03 -17.34
C ARG A 313 6.83 6.06 -17.46
N MET A 314 5.64 5.71 -17.11
CA MET A 314 4.43 6.53 -17.14
C MET A 314 3.81 6.59 -15.75
N PRO A 315 2.89 7.53 -15.49
CA PRO A 315 2.12 7.57 -14.26
C PRO A 315 1.36 6.27 -14.04
N VAL A 316 1.39 5.78 -12.80
CA VAL A 316 0.66 4.58 -12.36
C VAL A 316 -0.08 4.89 -11.08
N VAL A 317 -1.30 4.41 -11.00
CA VAL A 317 -2.08 4.35 -9.76
C VAL A 317 -2.43 2.89 -9.46
N VAL A 318 -2.34 2.50 -8.19
CA VAL A 318 -2.96 1.26 -7.69
C VAL A 318 -4.23 1.67 -6.96
N VAL A 319 -5.35 1.07 -7.34
CA VAL A 319 -6.67 1.38 -6.77
C VAL A 319 -7.16 0.17 -5.99
N GLU A 320 -7.46 0.37 -4.73
CA GLU A 320 -8.04 -0.62 -3.83
C GLU A 320 -9.43 -0.10 -3.37
N PRO A 321 -10.52 -0.39 -4.10
CA PRO A 321 -11.81 0.24 -3.89
C PRO A 321 -12.58 -0.29 -2.68
N ALA A 322 -12.19 -1.44 -2.12
CA ALA A 322 -12.86 -2.05 -0.97
C ALA A 322 -11.94 -3.07 -0.28
N PHE A 323 -12.28 -3.46 0.95
CA PHE A 323 -11.61 -4.53 1.70
C PHE A 323 -12.30 -5.87 1.44
N ILE A 324 -11.61 -6.78 0.75
CA ILE A 324 -12.14 -8.13 0.50
C ILE A 324 -12.31 -8.94 1.79
N SER A 325 -11.52 -8.64 2.83
CA SER A 325 -11.59 -9.27 4.15
C SER A 325 -12.80 -8.80 5.00
N ASN A 326 -13.49 -7.74 4.59
CA ASN A 326 -14.70 -7.26 5.25
C ASN A 326 -15.93 -7.96 4.65
N PRO A 327 -16.71 -8.75 5.44
CA PRO A 327 -17.86 -9.49 4.89
C PRO A 327 -18.93 -8.63 4.21
N ALA A 328 -19.15 -7.40 4.70
CA ALA A 328 -20.10 -6.48 4.09
C ALA A 328 -19.58 -5.95 2.75
N GLU A 329 -18.31 -5.58 2.66
CA GLU A 329 -17.70 -5.12 1.42
C GLU A 329 -17.46 -6.25 0.42
N GLU A 330 -17.14 -7.48 0.89
CA GLU A 330 -17.11 -8.67 0.03
C GLU A 330 -18.47 -8.90 -0.64
N SER A 331 -19.57 -8.71 0.09
CA SER A 331 -20.92 -8.82 -0.48
C SER A 331 -21.20 -7.74 -1.53
N LEU A 332 -20.68 -6.52 -1.35
CA LEU A 332 -20.75 -5.46 -2.38
C LEU A 332 -19.93 -5.83 -3.61
N LEU A 333 -18.74 -6.40 -3.44
CA LEU A 333 -17.86 -6.82 -4.54
C LEU A 333 -18.44 -7.94 -5.39
N LEU A 334 -19.44 -8.68 -4.88
CA LEU A 334 -20.21 -9.66 -5.64
C LEU A 334 -21.32 -9.02 -6.50
N ASP A 335 -21.77 -7.80 -6.16
CA ASP A 335 -22.82 -7.09 -6.89
C ASP A 335 -22.28 -6.44 -8.18
N PRO A 336 -22.73 -6.84 -9.37
CA PRO A 336 -22.32 -6.21 -10.62
C PRO A 336 -22.63 -4.71 -10.70
N ALA A 337 -23.69 -4.25 -10.04
CA ALA A 337 -24.05 -2.82 -10.02
C ALA A 337 -23.03 -2.02 -9.23
N PHE A 338 -22.54 -2.54 -8.10
CA PHE A 338 -21.46 -1.91 -7.33
C PHE A 338 -20.14 -1.86 -8.11
N LEU A 339 -19.74 -2.96 -8.76
CA LEU A 339 -18.54 -2.98 -9.61
C LEU A 339 -18.63 -1.96 -10.75
N HIS A 340 -19.82 -1.79 -11.34
CA HIS A 340 -20.03 -0.78 -12.36
C HIS A 340 -19.92 0.65 -11.80
N GLN A 341 -20.39 0.90 -10.58
CA GLN A 341 -20.22 2.21 -9.92
C GLN A 341 -18.74 2.50 -9.63
N VAL A 342 -17.99 1.50 -9.13
CA VAL A 342 -16.53 1.60 -8.93
C VAL A 342 -15.84 1.93 -10.26
N ALA A 343 -16.09 1.17 -11.31
CA ALA A 343 -15.49 1.38 -12.63
C ALA A 343 -15.85 2.76 -13.20
N SER A 344 -17.11 3.22 -13.02
CA SER A 344 -17.55 4.54 -13.45
C SER A 344 -16.84 5.67 -12.69
N ALA A 345 -16.63 5.52 -11.38
CA ALA A 345 -15.84 6.47 -10.60
C ALA A 345 -14.39 6.54 -11.09
N MET A 346 -13.76 5.39 -11.34
CA MET A 346 -12.40 5.33 -11.88
C MET A 346 -12.30 5.96 -13.28
N LEU A 347 -13.30 5.74 -14.15
CA LEU A 347 -13.38 6.40 -15.45
C LEU A 347 -13.39 7.92 -15.30
N GLU A 348 -14.31 8.46 -14.50
CA GLU A 348 -14.45 9.91 -14.36
C GLU A 348 -13.22 10.54 -13.71
N GLY A 349 -12.59 9.89 -12.72
CA GLY A 349 -11.30 10.32 -12.18
C GLY A 349 -10.18 10.33 -13.24
N THR A 350 -10.16 9.34 -14.13
CA THR A 350 -9.20 9.28 -15.24
C THR A 350 -9.48 10.37 -16.27
N VAL A 351 -10.76 10.64 -16.59
CA VAL A 351 -11.16 11.75 -17.48
C VAL A 351 -10.75 13.09 -16.90
N SER A 352 -11.00 13.32 -15.61
CA SER A 352 -10.63 14.53 -14.89
C SER A 352 -9.11 14.75 -14.89
N TYR A 353 -8.34 13.69 -14.71
CA TYR A 353 -6.88 13.75 -14.82
C TYR A 353 -6.41 14.28 -16.18
N PHE A 354 -6.96 13.78 -17.29
CA PHE A 354 -6.60 14.22 -18.64
C PHE A 354 -7.16 15.60 -19.01
N SER A 355 -8.18 16.09 -18.31
CA SER A 355 -8.73 17.44 -18.53
C SER A 355 -7.78 18.55 -18.09
N GLY A 356 -6.76 18.22 -17.30
CA GLY A 356 -5.80 19.18 -16.75
C GLY A 356 -6.32 20.04 -15.59
N VAL A 357 -7.55 19.82 -15.11
CA VAL A 357 -8.10 20.52 -13.95
C VAL A 357 -7.44 19.99 -12.66
N PRO A 358 -6.99 20.84 -11.71
CA PRO A 358 -6.50 20.38 -10.43
C PRO A 358 -7.55 19.60 -9.65
N SER A 359 -7.13 18.55 -8.90
CA SER A 359 -8.02 17.92 -7.92
C SER A 359 -8.24 18.85 -6.73
N PRO A 360 -9.46 18.88 -6.15
CA PRO A 360 -9.74 19.67 -4.95
C PRO A 360 -8.77 19.39 -3.79
N ARG A 361 -8.18 18.20 -3.74
CA ARG A 361 -7.22 17.79 -2.70
C ARG A 361 -5.77 18.20 -2.99
N GLU A 362 -5.44 18.69 -4.19
CA GLU A 362 -4.08 19.18 -4.49
C GLU A 362 -3.71 20.44 -3.72
N GLU A 363 -4.70 21.20 -3.24
CA GLU A 363 -4.51 22.45 -2.49
C GLU A 363 -4.26 22.22 -0.98
N GLU A 364 -4.39 20.99 -0.47
CA GLU A 364 -4.25 20.69 0.97
C GLU A 364 -2.83 20.27 1.41
N TYR A 365 -1.82 20.24 0.48
CA TYR A 365 -0.46 19.75 0.80
C TYR A 365 0.65 20.65 0.26
#